data_4ee3d80f9bd57e76e72fcd06cf6417f3
#
_entry.id   4ee3d80f9bd57e76e72fcd06cf6417f3
#
_cell.length_a   1.000
_cell.length_b   1.000
_cell.length_c   1.000
_cell.angle_alpha   90.00
_cell.angle_beta   90.00
_cell.angle_gamma   90.00
#
_symmetry.space_group_name_H-M   'P 1'
#
loop_
_entity.id
_entity.type
_entity.pdbx_description
1 polymer ?
#
loop_
_entity_poly.entity_id
_entity_poly.type
_entity_poly.pdbx_seq_one_letter_code
_entity_poly.pdbx_strand_id
1 'polypeptide(L)'
;MKNRLFVVAVLSLVTLFAAACGTIEEKTEDIPVVTVMDHDEMTEDTMTEDTMDEDAMDHDHGELVDVSGLDSPPTVSVTAVADGNGGAVLEIEVSNFTLVPVSPPVAHQPGQGHAHVYVDGASVAMVHETTVAIDDLTDGHHNIRVTLATNDHREYAIKEKAIAASTSVMVTGGQSAVMADHEITLEIMGGEIMGGIQRLEMSTGEVVAITVTSDIDELLHIHAYDLTLELMAGMPATLLVEANIPGVFEGELHHAGFQVLSLEVS
;
A
#
# COMPACT_ATOMS: atom_id res chain seq x y z
N MET A 1 41.57 19.07 64.50
CA MET A 1 41.18 20.27 63.75
C MET A 1 39.72 20.11 63.39
N LYS A 2 38.88 21.10 63.73
CA LYS A 2 37.46 20.95 63.97
C LYS A 2 36.61 20.93 62.68
N ASN A 3 35.93 19.82 62.46
CA ASN A 3 34.84 19.73 61.45
C ASN A 3 33.62 20.49 61.95
N ARG A 4 33.13 21.46 61.17
CA ARG A 4 31.83 22.11 61.38
C ARG A 4 30.84 21.53 60.38
N LEU A 5 29.88 20.78 60.92
CA LEU A 5 28.72 20.28 60.26
C LEU A 5 27.69 21.45 60.11
N PHE A 6 27.35 21.83 58.89
CA PHE A 6 26.24 22.74 58.64
C PHE A 6 25.00 21.90 58.30
N VAL A 7 24.05 21.92 59.19
CA VAL A 7 22.71 21.40 58.95
C VAL A 7 21.89 22.53 58.32
N VAL A 8 21.47 22.35 57.06
CA VAL A 8 20.50 23.21 56.40
C VAL A 8 19.13 22.54 56.52
N ALA A 9 18.25 23.15 57.31
CA ALA A 9 16.86 22.76 57.42
C ALA A 9 16.13 23.29 56.15
N VAL A 10 15.61 22.39 55.33
CA VAL A 10 14.72 22.74 54.23
C VAL A 10 13.28 22.68 54.71
N LEU A 11 12.67 23.84 54.82
CA LEU A 11 11.25 24.02 55.17
C LEU A 11 10.43 23.66 53.93
N SER A 12 9.73 22.52 53.95
CA SER A 12 8.79 22.11 52.90
C SER A 12 7.48 22.87 53.02
N LEU A 13 7.26 23.77 52.06
CA LEU A 13 5.97 24.44 51.91
C LEU A 13 5.06 23.54 51.07
N VAL A 14 4.10 22.87 51.68
CA VAL A 14 3.07 22.12 50.98
C VAL A 14 1.97 23.10 50.51
N THR A 15 1.98 23.42 49.23
CA THR A 15 0.86 24.11 48.61
C THR A 15 -0.14 23.08 48.11
N LEU A 16 -1.32 23.07 48.76
CA LEU A 16 -2.47 22.29 48.35
C LEU A 16 -3.06 22.93 47.07
N PHE A 17 -2.86 22.33 45.90
CA PHE A 17 -3.62 22.68 44.70
C PHE A 17 -4.89 21.85 44.67
N ALA A 18 -6.02 22.51 44.76
CA ALA A 18 -7.32 21.92 44.49
C ALA A 18 -7.38 21.50 43.03
N ALA A 19 -7.51 20.21 42.76
CA ALA A 19 -7.76 19.67 41.43
C ALA A 19 -9.18 20.04 41.01
N ALA A 20 -9.32 21.00 40.11
CA ALA A 20 -10.52 21.14 39.32
C ALA A 20 -10.51 20.02 38.29
N CYS A 21 -11.40 19.03 38.45
CA CYS A 21 -11.71 18.05 37.40
C CYS A 21 -12.38 18.80 36.23
N GLY A 22 -11.57 19.22 35.26
CA GLY A 22 -12.05 19.51 33.94
C GLY A 22 -11.93 18.23 33.13
N THR A 23 -13.04 17.62 32.77
CA THR A 23 -13.10 16.57 31.75
C THR A 23 -12.68 17.20 30.45
N ILE A 24 -11.46 16.89 30.03
CA ILE A 24 -11.04 17.12 28.65
C ILE A 24 -11.79 16.04 27.87
N GLU A 25 -12.83 16.41 27.14
CA GLU A 25 -13.33 15.61 26.05
C GLU A 25 -12.21 15.62 24.99
N GLU A 26 -11.46 14.54 24.95
CA GLU A 26 -10.54 14.22 23.88
C GLU A 26 -11.42 13.97 22.66
N LYS A 27 -11.51 14.97 21.79
CA LYS A 27 -12.11 14.82 20.48
C LYS A 27 -11.11 13.99 19.66
N THR A 28 -11.27 12.67 19.72
CA THR A 28 -10.65 11.77 18.75
C THR A 28 -11.24 12.16 17.40
N GLU A 29 -10.45 12.82 16.58
CA GLU A 29 -10.78 12.94 15.16
C GLU A 29 -10.65 11.52 14.60
N ASP A 30 -11.74 11.01 14.03
CA ASP A 30 -11.75 9.72 13.37
C ASP A 30 -10.79 9.80 12.17
N ILE A 31 -9.60 9.21 12.34
CA ILE A 31 -8.67 9.00 11.22
C ILE A 31 -9.28 7.86 10.40
N PRO A 32 -9.51 8.02 9.10
CA PRO A 32 -10.04 6.94 8.28
C PRO A 32 -9.04 5.77 8.29
N VAL A 33 -9.49 4.65 8.82
CA VAL A 33 -8.75 3.39 8.82
C VAL A 33 -9.02 2.71 7.48
N VAL A 34 -7.98 2.45 6.73
CA VAL A 34 -8.06 1.65 5.52
C VAL A 34 -7.58 0.25 5.87
N THR A 35 -8.51 -0.68 5.97
CA THR A 35 -8.22 -2.10 6.14
C THR A 35 -7.85 -2.67 4.77
N VAL A 36 -6.79 -3.46 4.70
CA VAL A 36 -6.47 -4.26 3.51
C VAL A 36 -7.73 -5.06 3.15
N MET A 37 -8.22 -4.90 1.92
CA MET A 37 -9.45 -5.56 1.49
C MET A 37 -9.25 -7.07 1.49
N ASP A 38 -9.78 -7.72 2.53
CA ASP A 38 -9.97 -9.17 2.55
C ASP A 38 -11.10 -9.53 1.59
N HIS A 39 -10.81 -10.31 0.57
CA HIS A 39 -11.72 -10.63 -0.54
C HIS A 39 -12.61 -11.86 -0.23
N ASP A 40 -12.94 -12.11 1.03
CA ASP A 40 -13.84 -13.20 1.43
C ASP A 40 -15.15 -12.67 2.00
N GLU A 41 -16.15 -12.49 1.15
CA GLU A 41 -17.58 -12.81 1.36
C GLU A 41 -18.41 -12.43 0.13
N MET A 42 -18.40 -13.26 -0.91
CA MET A 42 -19.53 -13.30 -1.85
C MET A 42 -20.45 -14.47 -1.48
N THR A 43 -21.56 -14.16 -0.83
CA THR A 43 -22.69 -15.07 -0.68
C THR A 43 -23.34 -15.33 -2.03
N GLU A 44 -23.49 -16.63 -2.37
CA GLU A 44 -24.27 -17.10 -3.52
C GLU A 44 -25.71 -16.57 -3.42
N ASP A 45 -26.07 -15.66 -4.28
CA ASP A 45 -27.46 -15.35 -4.56
C ASP A 45 -27.75 -15.49 -6.06
N THR A 46 -28.76 -16.26 -6.34
CA THR A 46 -29.27 -16.77 -7.62
C THR A 46 -29.29 -15.76 -8.74
N MET A 47 -28.48 -16.00 -9.79
CA MET A 47 -28.50 -15.23 -11.02
C MET A 47 -29.70 -15.61 -11.90
N THR A 48 -30.58 -14.66 -12.14
CA THR A 48 -31.44 -14.65 -13.31
C THR A 48 -30.63 -14.12 -14.49
N GLU A 49 -30.65 -14.86 -15.61
CA GLU A 49 -30.03 -14.45 -16.88
C GLU A 49 -30.69 -13.14 -17.38
N ASP A 50 -30.05 -12.02 -17.11
CA ASP A 50 -30.29 -10.78 -17.84
C ASP A 50 -28.95 -10.42 -18.49
N THR A 51 -29.01 -10.26 -19.82
CA THR A 51 -27.88 -9.90 -20.66
C THR A 51 -27.28 -8.58 -20.18
N MET A 52 -26.23 -8.67 -19.38
CA MET A 52 -25.41 -7.51 -19.08
C MET A 52 -24.49 -7.27 -20.27
N ASP A 53 -24.62 -6.09 -20.86
CA ASP A 53 -23.58 -5.52 -21.71
C ASP A 53 -22.25 -5.64 -20.97
N GLU A 54 -21.31 -6.32 -21.59
CA GLU A 54 -19.91 -6.42 -21.15
C GLU A 54 -19.21 -5.04 -21.37
N ASP A 55 -19.67 -4.01 -20.69
CA ASP A 55 -18.79 -2.92 -20.32
C ASP A 55 -18.13 -3.32 -18.99
N ALA A 56 -17.29 -4.35 -19.08
CA ALA A 56 -16.29 -4.63 -18.08
C ALA A 56 -15.58 -3.30 -17.81
N MET A 57 -15.59 -2.86 -16.57
CA MET A 57 -14.72 -1.80 -16.11
C MET A 57 -13.29 -2.32 -16.30
N ASP A 58 -12.77 -2.11 -17.50
CA ASP A 58 -11.35 -2.21 -17.80
C ASP A 58 -10.71 -1.08 -16.98
N HIS A 59 -10.24 -1.43 -15.79
CA HIS A 59 -9.44 -0.54 -14.98
C HIS A 59 -8.07 -0.49 -15.65
N ASP A 60 -7.99 0.31 -16.73
CA ASP A 60 -6.74 0.61 -17.43
C ASP A 60 -5.82 1.42 -16.49
N HIS A 61 -5.11 0.71 -15.61
CA HIS A 61 -4.09 1.28 -14.72
C HIS A 61 -2.83 1.74 -15.48
N GLY A 62 -2.81 1.63 -16.82
CA GLY A 62 -1.64 1.88 -17.65
C GLY A 62 -1.59 3.25 -18.35
N GLU A 63 -2.66 4.04 -18.37
CA GLU A 63 -2.65 5.32 -19.06
C GLU A 63 -2.18 6.46 -18.14
N LEU A 64 -1.04 7.08 -18.50
CA LEU A 64 -0.49 8.23 -17.79
C LEU A 64 -1.09 9.54 -18.31
N VAL A 65 -1.39 10.45 -17.38
CA VAL A 65 -1.78 11.84 -17.72
C VAL A 65 -0.56 12.74 -17.57
N ASP A 66 0.10 13.04 -18.69
CA ASP A 66 1.30 13.89 -18.69
C ASP A 66 0.94 15.36 -18.40
N VAL A 67 1.46 15.86 -17.30
CA VAL A 67 1.31 17.26 -16.86
C VAL A 67 2.62 18.05 -16.91
N SER A 68 3.60 17.57 -17.64
CA SER A 68 4.91 18.25 -17.81
C SER A 68 4.81 19.63 -18.46
N GLY A 69 3.70 19.92 -19.15
CA GLY A 69 3.43 21.23 -19.77
C GLY A 69 2.82 22.26 -18.84
N LEU A 70 2.51 21.94 -17.59
CA LEU A 70 1.98 22.90 -16.62
C LEU A 70 3.09 23.76 -16.03
N ASP A 71 2.83 25.06 -15.80
CA ASP A 71 3.77 25.97 -15.11
C ASP A 71 4.05 25.51 -13.67
N SER A 72 3.10 24.85 -13.04
CA SER A 72 3.17 24.33 -11.67
C SER A 72 2.50 22.96 -11.61
N PRO A 73 3.20 21.90 -12.01
CA PRO A 73 2.64 20.56 -11.95
C PRO A 73 2.36 20.12 -10.49
N PRO A 74 1.44 19.16 -10.30
CA PRO A 74 1.21 18.54 -9.01
C PRO A 74 2.48 17.95 -8.40
N THR A 75 2.54 17.93 -7.08
CA THR A 75 3.59 17.22 -6.33
C THR A 75 2.98 16.50 -5.14
N VAL A 76 3.62 15.43 -4.70
CA VAL A 76 3.27 14.67 -3.50
C VAL A 76 4.50 14.43 -2.65
N SER A 77 4.33 14.41 -1.34
CA SER A 77 5.29 13.89 -0.37
C SER A 77 4.57 13.01 0.64
N VAL A 78 5.27 12.05 1.23
CA VAL A 78 4.72 11.14 2.23
C VAL A 78 5.73 10.92 3.35
N THR A 79 5.24 10.91 4.58
CA THR A 79 5.96 10.41 5.76
C THR A 79 5.13 9.34 6.44
N ALA A 80 5.78 8.39 7.12
CA ALA A 80 5.12 7.29 7.80
C ALA A 80 5.67 7.13 9.22
N VAL A 81 4.79 6.88 10.17
CA VAL A 81 5.15 6.62 11.57
C VAL A 81 4.41 5.37 12.02
N ALA A 82 5.14 4.36 12.50
CA ALA A 82 4.54 3.16 13.07
C ALA A 82 3.70 3.52 14.32
N ASP A 83 2.55 2.89 14.47
CA ASP A 83 1.64 3.10 15.60
C ASP A 83 2.00 2.23 16.82
N GLY A 84 2.89 1.24 16.65
CA GLY A 84 3.31 0.29 17.67
C GLY A 84 2.33 -0.87 17.91
N ASN A 85 1.30 -1.00 17.06
CA ASN A 85 0.27 -2.04 17.16
C ASN A 85 0.12 -2.83 15.85
N GLY A 86 1.14 -2.82 15.00
CA GLY A 86 1.09 -3.51 13.71
C GLY A 86 0.55 -2.64 12.58
N GLY A 87 0.58 -1.34 12.73
CA GLY A 87 0.15 -0.40 11.73
C GLY A 87 1.11 0.78 11.55
N ALA A 88 0.77 1.66 10.63
CA ALA A 88 1.45 2.92 10.40
C ALA A 88 0.46 4.05 10.08
N VAL A 89 0.77 5.25 10.53
CA VAL A 89 0.05 6.46 10.15
C VAL A 89 0.87 7.20 9.11
N LEU A 90 0.24 7.49 7.97
CA LEU A 90 0.82 8.23 6.87
C LEU A 90 0.36 9.69 6.94
N GLU A 91 1.30 10.61 6.70
CA GLU A 91 1.01 12.00 6.41
C GLU A 91 1.37 12.27 4.95
N ILE A 92 0.36 12.60 4.15
CA ILE A 92 0.45 12.86 2.71
C ILE A 92 0.30 14.35 2.48
N GLU A 93 1.31 14.99 1.89
CA GLU A 93 1.23 16.40 1.51
C GLU A 93 1.20 16.52 -0.01
N VAL A 94 0.25 17.28 -0.53
CA VAL A 94 0.14 17.55 -1.97
C VAL A 94 0.24 19.05 -2.24
N SER A 95 0.79 19.42 -3.40
CA SER A 95 0.81 20.80 -3.87
C SER A 95 0.32 20.87 -5.31
N ASN A 96 -0.38 21.97 -5.65
CA ASN A 96 -1.01 22.16 -6.96
C ASN A 96 -1.98 21.03 -7.33
N PHE A 97 -2.58 20.38 -6.32
CA PHE A 97 -3.49 19.25 -6.46
C PHE A 97 -4.57 19.31 -5.39
N THR A 98 -5.78 18.88 -5.74
CA THR A 98 -6.90 18.78 -4.81
C THR A 98 -7.32 17.33 -4.68
N LEU A 99 -7.15 16.78 -3.48
CA LEU A 99 -7.67 15.45 -3.17
C LEU A 99 -9.20 15.50 -3.11
N VAL A 100 -9.85 14.57 -3.80
CA VAL A 100 -11.30 14.43 -3.86
C VAL A 100 -11.72 12.97 -3.68
N PRO A 101 -12.92 12.71 -3.12
CA PRO A 101 -13.39 11.34 -2.91
C PRO A 101 -13.40 10.51 -4.20
N VAL A 102 -13.00 9.24 -4.08
CA VAL A 102 -12.99 8.27 -5.17
C VAL A 102 -14.41 7.93 -5.64
N SER A 103 -15.39 7.95 -4.73
CA SER A 103 -16.77 7.56 -5.01
C SER A 103 -17.74 8.72 -4.71
N PRO A 104 -18.73 9.00 -5.58
CA PRO A 104 -18.96 8.35 -6.87
C PRO A 104 -17.92 8.75 -7.92
N PRO A 105 -17.64 7.88 -8.92
CA PRO A 105 -16.71 8.21 -10.00
C PRO A 105 -17.15 9.48 -10.71
N VAL A 106 -16.24 10.41 -10.90
CA VAL A 106 -16.49 11.65 -11.63
C VAL A 106 -15.52 11.76 -12.80
N ALA A 107 -15.93 12.43 -13.87
CA ALA A 107 -15.05 12.66 -14.99
C ALA A 107 -13.77 13.38 -14.55
N HIS A 108 -12.66 13.05 -15.20
CA HIS A 108 -11.39 13.70 -14.99
C HIS A 108 -11.49 15.24 -15.00
N GLN A 109 -10.91 15.86 -13.98
CA GLN A 109 -10.72 17.30 -13.91
C GLN A 109 -9.24 17.58 -13.63
N PRO A 110 -8.57 18.41 -14.45
CA PRO A 110 -7.15 18.71 -14.24
C PRO A 110 -6.86 19.24 -12.83
N GLY A 111 -5.80 18.70 -12.20
CA GLY A 111 -5.37 19.08 -10.85
C GLY A 111 -6.25 18.56 -9.72
N GLN A 112 -7.14 17.61 -9.99
CA GLN A 112 -7.96 16.91 -9.01
C GLN A 112 -7.84 15.40 -9.15
N GLY A 113 -8.05 14.70 -8.06
CA GLY A 113 -8.06 13.25 -8.02
C GLY A 113 -7.83 12.73 -6.60
N HIS A 114 -7.24 11.58 -6.49
CA HIS A 114 -6.99 10.91 -5.22
C HIS A 114 -5.54 10.38 -5.19
N ALA A 115 -5.14 9.82 -4.06
CA ALA A 115 -3.84 9.19 -3.92
C ALA A 115 -4.02 7.67 -3.85
N HIS A 116 -3.20 6.92 -4.60
CA HIS A 116 -3.04 5.49 -4.42
C HIS A 116 -1.90 5.24 -3.44
N VAL A 117 -2.12 4.35 -2.49
CA VAL A 117 -1.13 3.96 -1.48
C VAL A 117 -0.74 2.51 -1.71
N TYR A 118 0.56 2.28 -1.78
CA TYR A 118 1.17 0.96 -1.95
C TYR A 118 2.06 0.66 -0.76
N VAL A 119 2.00 -0.58 -0.30
CA VAL A 119 2.92 -1.13 0.72
C VAL A 119 3.63 -2.32 0.11
N ASP A 120 4.96 -2.28 0.08
CA ASP A 120 5.83 -3.31 -0.49
C ASP A 120 5.47 -3.68 -1.95
N GLY A 121 4.94 -2.70 -2.70
CA GLY A 121 4.49 -2.85 -4.09
C GLY A 121 3.03 -3.28 -4.25
N ALA A 122 2.36 -3.76 -3.19
CA ALA A 122 0.94 -4.08 -3.26
C ALA A 122 0.08 -2.83 -3.06
N SER A 123 -0.94 -2.64 -3.89
CA SER A 123 -1.94 -1.58 -3.71
C SER A 123 -2.80 -1.89 -2.49
N VAL A 124 -2.84 -0.97 -1.51
CA VAL A 124 -3.56 -1.19 -0.26
C VAL A 124 -4.70 -0.20 -0.05
N ALA A 125 -4.65 0.97 -0.67
CA ALA A 125 -5.68 1.99 -0.47
C ALA A 125 -5.73 3.03 -1.58
N MET A 126 -6.93 3.58 -1.79
CA MET A 126 -7.18 4.81 -2.55
C MET A 126 -7.74 5.84 -1.58
N VAL A 127 -7.05 6.96 -1.40
CA VAL A 127 -7.35 7.91 -0.33
C VAL A 127 -7.47 9.34 -0.85
N HIS A 128 -8.26 10.14 -0.16
CA HIS A 128 -8.42 11.58 -0.42
C HIS A 128 -8.16 12.43 0.83
N GLU A 129 -7.83 11.79 1.92
CA GLU A 129 -7.38 12.39 3.16
C GLU A 129 -5.84 12.56 3.14
N THR A 130 -5.38 13.51 3.94
CA THR A 130 -3.94 13.77 4.11
C THR A 130 -3.30 12.96 5.23
N THR A 131 -4.11 12.42 6.14
CA THR A 131 -3.68 11.53 7.23
C THR A 131 -4.41 10.21 7.08
N VAL A 132 -3.68 9.12 6.94
CA VAL A 132 -4.22 7.78 6.66
C VAL A 132 -3.57 6.77 7.58
N ALA A 133 -4.38 5.94 8.24
CA ALA A 133 -3.89 4.77 8.97
C ALA A 133 -3.89 3.54 8.07
N ILE A 134 -2.81 2.79 8.09
CA ILE A 134 -2.68 1.48 7.48
C ILE A 134 -2.49 0.48 8.61
N ASP A 135 -3.42 -0.45 8.73
CA ASP A 135 -3.40 -1.50 9.76
C ASP A 135 -2.93 -2.84 9.18
N ASP A 136 -2.79 -3.83 10.06
CA ASP A 136 -2.51 -5.23 9.73
C ASP A 136 -1.19 -5.47 8.96
N LEU A 137 -0.22 -4.57 9.14
CA LEU A 137 1.13 -4.77 8.64
C LEU A 137 1.86 -5.83 9.48
N THR A 138 2.76 -6.57 8.85
CA THR A 138 3.63 -7.51 9.56
C THR A 138 4.73 -6.79 10.33
N ASP A 139 5.40 -7.49 11.26
CA ASP A 139 6.59 -6.94 11.89
C ASP A 139 7.73 -6.85 10.87
N GLY A 140 8.35 -5.71 10.75
CA GLY A 140 9.48 -5.52 9.85
C GLY A 140 9.54 -4.14 9.18
N HIS A 141 10.41 -4.03 8.18
CA HIS A 141 10.51 -2.86 7.32
C HIS A 141 9.49 -2.96 6.19
N HIS A 142 8.72 -1.89 5.99
CA HIS A 142 7.81 -1.73 4.88
C HIS A 142 8.18 -0.52 4.04
N ASN A 143 8.15 -0.68 2.72
CA ASN A 143 8.26 0.42 1.78
C ASN A 143 6.86 0.93 1.43
N ILE A 144 6.65 2.22 1.60
CA ILE A 144 5.38 2.87 1.30
C ILE A 144 5.59 3.78 0.10
N ARG A 145 4.75 3.65 -0.90
CA ARG A 145 4.68 4.55 -2.04
C ARG A 145 3.31 5.18 -2.13
N VAL A 146 3.26 6.44 -2.54
CA VAL A 146 2.02 7.16 -2.82
C VAL A 146 2.13 7.77 -4.20
N THR A 147 1.14 7.52 -5.08
CA THR A 147 1.02 8.15 -6.40
C THR A 147 -0.20 9.06 -6.45
N LEU A 148 -0.22 10.02 -7.37
CA LEU A 148 -1.39 10.84 -7.62
C LEU A 148 -2.15 10.30 -8.84
N ALA A 149 -3.41 9.97 -8.64
CA ALA A 149 -4.29 9.47 -9.68
C ALA A 149 -5.41 10.47 -10.01
N THR A 150 -5.89 10.42 -11.24
CA THR A 150 -7.06 11.17 -11.71
C THR A 150 -8.35 10.58 -11.14
N ASN A 151 -9.48 11.26 -11.34
CA ASN A 151 -10.77 10.75 -10.90
C ASN A 151 -11.24 9.48 -11.66
N ASP A 152 -10.62 9.21 -12.81
CA ASP A 152 -10.84 8.03 -13.65
C ASP A 152 -9.69 7.03 -13.57
N HIS A 153 -8.92 7.07 -12.46
CA HIS A 153 -7.86 6.14 -12.05
C HIS A 153 -6.59 6.08 -12.93
N ARG A 154 -6.39 7.02 -13.86
CA ARG A 154 -5.12 7.18 -14.57
C ARG A 154 -4.11 7.89 -13.68
N GLU A 155 -2.83 7.56 -13.77
CA GLU A 155 -1.82 8.23 -12.98
C GLU A 155 -1.36 9.57 -13.57
N TYR A 156 -1.17 10.57 -12.72
CA TYR A 156 -0.50 11.80 -13.12
C TYR A 156 1.00 11.57 -13.28
N ALA A 157 1.56 12.07 -14.37
CA ALA A 157 2.98 11.87 -14.69
C ALA A 157 3.66 13.17 -15.17
N ILE A 158 4.95 13.24 -14.95
CA ILE A 158 5.85 14.17 -15.63
C ILE A 158 6.56 13.37 -16.72
N LYS A 159 6.15 13.58 -17.96
CA LYS A 159 6.51 12.73 -19.11
C LYS A 159 6.01 11.30 -18.87
N GLU A 160 6.93 10.34 -18.77
CA GLU A 160 6.63 8.93 -18.58
C GLU A 160 6.81 8.45 -17.13
N LYS A 161 7.04 9.38 -16.19
CA LYS A 161 7.26 9.04 -14.80
C LYS A 161 6.10 9.52 -13.94
N ALA A 162 5.44 8.58 -13.25
CA ALA A 162 4.36 8.88 -12.31
C ALA A 162 4.78 9.88 -11.23
N ILE A 163 3.88 10.78 -10.87
CA ILE A 163 4.07 11.70 -9.74
C ILE A 163 3.87 10.92 -8.47
N ALA A 164 4.96 10.55 -7.83
CA ALA A 164 5.00 9.67 -6.68
C ALA A 164 5.97 10.16 -5.60
N ALA A 165 5.74 9.71 -4.38
CA ALA A 165 6.65 9.82 -3.26
C ALA A 165 6.77 8.48 -2.54
N SER A 166 7.94 8.20 -1.98
CA SER A 166 8.16 6.97 -1.22
C SER A 166 8.84 7.26 0.11
N THR A 167 8.52 6.45 1.09
CA THR A 167 9.15 6.43 2.42
C THR A 167 9.24 5.00 2.90
N SER A 168 9.90 4.77 4.04
CA SER A 168 9.92 3.47 4.69
C SER A 168 9.59 3.60 6.17
N VAL A 169 8.99 2.57 6.75
CA VAL A 169 8.65 2.50 8.16
C VAL A 169 9.04 1.15 8.74
N MET A 170 9.49 1.14 10.00
CA MET A 170 9.70 -0.09 10.76
C MET A 170 8.49 -0.32 11.64
N VAL A 171 7.72 -1.36 11.34
CA VAL A 171 6.52 -1.75 12.10
C VAL A 171 6.89 -2.78 13.17
N THR A 172 6.26 -2.65 14.33
CA THR A 172 6.35 -3.60 15.45
C THR A 172 4.97 -3.76 16.09
N GLY A 173 4.71 -4.92 16.66
CA GLY A 173 3.40 -5.25 17.28
C GLY A 173 2.35 -5.72 16.28
N GLY A 174 2.76 -5.93 15.03
CA GLY A 174 1.96 -6.51 13.98
C GLY A 174 1.85 -8.03 14.07
N GLN A 175 1.25 -8.60 13.06
CA GLN A 175 1.24 -10.05 12.91
C GLN A 175 2.67 -10.52 12.64
N SER A 176 3.02 -11.70 13.16
CA SER A 176 4.27 -12.33 12.75
C SER A 176 4.21 -12.53 11.25
N ALA A 177 5.29 -12.13 10.56
CA ALA A 177 5.37 -12.36 9.13
C ALA A 177 5.00 -13.81 8.81
N VAL A 178 4.09 -14.01 7.88
CA VAL A 178 3.76 -15.35 7.39
C VAL A 178 5.05 -15.94 6.85
N MET A 179 5.50 -17.05 7.45
CA MET A 179 6.68 -17.75 6.94
C MET A 179 6.27 -18.39 5.62
N ALA A 180 6.87 -17.97 4.53
CA ALA A 180 6.67 -18.61 3.25
C ALA A 180 7.32 -20.02 3.28
N ASP A 181 6.59 -21.01 2.77
CA ASP A 181 7.10 -22.37 2.59
C ASP A 181 8.04 -22.44 1.39
N HIS A 182 7.81 -21.55 0.41
CA HIS A 182 8.59 -21.41 -0.81
C HIS A 182 8.98 -19.96 -1.07
N GLU A 183 10.14 -19.77 -1.69
CA GLU A 183 10.61 -18.45 -2.13
C GLU A 183 10.97 -18.50 -3.61
N ILE A 184 10.49 -17.55 -4.39
CA ILE A 184 10.82 -17.35 -5.81
C ILE A 184 11.35 -15.93 -5.99
N THR A 185 12.43 -15.79 -6.73
CA THR A 185 12.94 -14.49 -7.16
C THR A 185 12.86 -14.40 -8.68
N LEU A 186 12.18 -13.36 -9.17
CA LEU A 186 12.06 -13.03 -10.58
C LEU A 186 12.84 -11.76 -10.87
N GLU A 187 13.57 -11.76 -11.97
CA GLU A 187 14.31 -10.59 -12.46
C GLU A 187 13.82 -10.24 -13.86
N ILE A 188 13.31 -9.03 -14.01
CA ILE A 188 12.77 -8.47 -15.26
C ILE A 188 13.76 -7.44 -15.77
N MET A 189 14.24 -7.60 -17.00
CA MET A 189 15.19 -6.70 -17.64
C MET A 189 14.73 -6.37 -19.06
N GLY A 190 14.50 -5.08 -19.32
CA GLY A 190 14.01 -4.61 -20.62
C GLY A 190 12.64 -5.19 -20.99
N GLY A 191 11.78 -5.47 -19.98
CA GLY A 191 10.48 -6.09 -20.16
C GLY A 191 10.51 -7.60 -20.41
N GLU A 192 11.63 -8.30 -20.24
CA GLU A 192 11.77 -9.75 -20.41
C GLU A 192 12.20 -10.43 -19.10
N ILE A 193 11.65 -11.63 -18.83
CA ILE A 193 12.03 -12.42 -17.66
C ILE A 193 13.41 -13.05 -17.85
N MET A 194 14.31 -12.79 -16.91
CA MET A 194 15.63 -13.41 -16.89
C MET A 194 15.55 -14.85 -16.40
N GLY A 195 16.12 -15.77 -17.17
CA GLY A 195 16.11 -17.20 -16.81
C GLY A 195 14.86 -17.97 -17.25
N GLY A 196 13.90 -17.31 -17.90
CA GLY A 196 12.67 -17.93 -18.40
C GLY A 196 11.60 -18.13 -17.35
N ILE A 197 10.42 -18.62 -17.78
CA ILE A 197 9.25 -18.83 -16.91
C ILE A 197 9.61 -19.74 -15.75
N GLN A 198 9.42 -19.24 -14.53
CA GLN A 198 9.60 -20.03 -13.31
C GLN A 198 8.37 -20.92 -13.07
N ARG A 199 8.61 -22.14 -12.61
CA ARG A 199 7.55 -23.11 -12.26
C ARG A 199 7.75 -23.57 -10.84
N LEU A 200 6.67 -23.52 -10.06
CA LEU A 200 6.63 -24.00 -8.68
C LEU A 200 5.48 -24.99 -8.50
N GLU A 201 5.81 -26.18 -8.02
CA GLU A 201 4.84 -27.14 -7.51
C GLU A 201 4.68 -26.93 -6.01
N MET A 202 3.44 -26.81 -5.52
CA MET A 202 3.13 -26.60 -4.11
C MET A 202 1.84 -27.30 -3.73
N SER A 203 1.68 -27.58 -2.43
CA SER A 203 0.47 -28.20 -1.88
C SER A 203 -0.53 -27.13 -1.47
N THR A 204 -1.81 -27.49 -1.47
CA THR A 204 -2.87 -26.61 -0.93
C THR A 204 -2.57 -26.24 0.53
N GLY A 205 -2.61 -24.94 0.84
CA GLY A 205 -2.32 -24.37 2.15
C GLY A 205 -0.88 -23.92 2.34
N GLU A 206 0.04 -24.20 1.40
CA GLU A 206 1.40 -23.64 1.42
C GLU A 206 1.42 -22.20 0.94
N VAL A 207 2.39 -21.43 1.41
CA VAL A 207 2.59 -20.03 1.06
C VAL A 207 3.88 -19.87 0.26
N VAL A 208 3.82 -19.12 -0.84
CA VAL A 208 4.99 -18.71 -1.60
C VAL A 208 5.23 -17.19 -1.49
N ALA A 209 6.48 -16.81 -1.24
CA ALA A 209 6.93 -15.42 -1.37
C ALA A 209 7.53 -15.24 -2.78
N ILE A 210 6.91 -14.40 -3.59
CA ILE A 210 7.36 -14.06 -4.94
C ILE A 210 7.99 -12.68 -4.89
N THR A 211 9.33 -12.62 -4.92
CA THR A 211 10.07 -11.36 -4.97
C THR A 211 10.44 -11.04 -6.41
N VAL A 212 10.05 -9.87 -6.89
CA VAL A 212 10.29 -9.42 -8.26
C VAL A 212 11.12 -8.15 -8.24
N THR A 213 12.14 -8.08 -9.10
CA THR A 213 12.89 -6.87 -9.39
C THR A 213 12.77 -6.58 -10.89
N SER A 214 12.37 -5.36 -11.23
CA SER A 214 12.23 -4.92 -12.63
C SER A 214 13.07 -3.67 -12.88
N ASP A 215 13.63 -3.52 -14.09
CA ASP A 215 14.27 -2.28 -14.52
C ASP A 215 13.29 -1.26 -15.14
N ILE A 216 12.04 -1.66 -15.31
CA ILE A 216 10.92 -0.81 -15.77
C ILE A 216 9.75 -0.90 -14.78
N ASP A 217 8.88 0.11 -14.81
CA ASP A 217 7.60 0.05 -14.09
C ASP A 217 6.70 -0.95 -14.80
N GLU A 218 6.10 -1.89 -14.03
CA GLU A 218 5.32 -3.00 -14.56
C GLU A 218 4.31 -3.48 -13.51
N LEU A 219 3.34 -4.30 -13.89
CA LEU A 219 2.38 -4.94 -13.01
C LEU A 219 2.44 -6.46 -13.17
N LEU A 220 2.73 -7.19 -12.10
CA LEU A 220 2.57 -8.64 -12.07
C LEU A 220 1.15 -8.97 -11.62
N HIS A 221 0.45 -9.83 -12.37
CA HIS A 221 -0.87 -10.35 -12.04
C HIS A 221 -0.83 -11.87 -11.92
N ILE A 222 -1.35 -12.41 -10.82
CA ILE A 222 -1.52 -13.87 -10.61
C ILE A 222 -2.97 -14.22 -10.92
N HIS A 223 -3.18 -14.88 -12.05
CA HIS A 223 -4.50 -15.28 -12.51
C HIS A 223 -5.24 -16.19 -11.52
N ALA A 224 -6.55 -16.09 -11.44
CA ALA A 224 -7.46 -16.79 -10.55
C ALA A 224 -7.34 -16.49 -9.04
N TYR A 225 -6.19 -15.99 -8.58
CA TYR A 225 -6.05 -15.43 -7.24
C TYR A 225 -6.41 -13.93 -7.23
N ASP A 226 -6.49 -13.32 -8.41
CA ASP A 226 -6.75 -11.88 -8.61
C ASP A 226 -5.80 -10.98 -7.81
N LEU A 227 -4.57 -11.45 -7.62
CA LEU A 227 -3.53 -10.74 -6.89
C LEU A 227 -2.63 -9.98 -7.86
N THR A 228 -2.41 -8.71 -7.57
CA THR A 228 -1.51 -7.86 -8.35
C THR A 228 -0.37 -7.32 -7.51
N LEU A 229 0.80 -7.15 -8.14
CA LEU A 229 1.99 -6.56 -7.52
C LEU A 229 2.54 -5.49 -8.46
N GLU A 230 2.52 -4.24 -8.04
CA GLU A 230 3.18 -3.18 -8.78
C GLU A 230 4.69 -3.26 -8.65
N LEU A 231 5.36 -3.21 -9.79
CA LEU A 231 6.81 -3.23 -9.89
C LEU A 231 7.33 -1.85 -10.26
N MET A 232 8.17 -1.31 -9.40
CA MET A 232 8.85 -0.03 -9.66
C MET A 232 10.25 -0.29 -10.19
N ALA A 233 10.65 0.44 -11.21
CA ALA A 233 11.97 0.32 -11.79
C ALA A 233 13.11 0.40 -10.75
N GLY A 234 13.87 -0.67 -10.62
CA GLY A 234 15.01 -0.78 -9.72
C GLY A 234 14.67 -1.06 -8.26
N MET A 235 13.39 -1.28 -7.90
CA MET A 235 12.99 -1.63 -6.53
C MET A 235 12.45 -3.06 -6.48
N PRO A 236 12.92 -3.90 -5.55
CA PRO A 236 12.32 -5.21 -5.34
C PRO A 236 10.95 -5.04 -4.66
N ALA A 237 9.97 -5.83 -5.11
CA ALA A 237 8.66 -5.95 -4.49
C ALA A 237 8.36 -7.43 -4.22
N THR A 238 7.61 -7.74 -3.15
CA THR A 238 7.30 -9.12 -2.76
C THR A 238 5.80 -9.30 -2.58
N LEU A 239 5.26 -10.35 -3.21
CA LEU A 239 3.88 -10.79 -3.07
C LEU A 239 3.86 -12.14 -2.34
N LEU A 240 3.02 -12.27 -1.31
CA LEU A 240 2.71 -13.54 -0.68
C LEU A 240 1.47 -14.13 -1.31
N VAL A 241 1.54 -15.38 -1.73
CA VAL A 241 0.41 -16.12 -2.30
C VAL A 241 0.19 -17.40 -1.48
N GLU A 242 -0.97 -17.52 -0.84
CA GLU A 242 -1.41 -18.75 -0.21
C GLU A 242 -2.07 -19.64 -1.27
N ALA A 243 -1.58 -20.87 -1.41
CA ALA A 243 -2.09 -21.84 -2.37
C ALA A 243 -3.41 -22.47 -1.89
N ASN A 244 -4.48 -21.72 -1.87
CA ASN A 244 -5.79 -22.18 -1.38
C ASN A 244 -6.71 -22.75 -2.49
N ILE A 245 -6.33 -22.67 -3.75
CA ILE A 245 -7.08 -23.15 -4.91
C ILE A 245 -6.22 -24.19 -5.64
N PRO A 246 -6.66 -25.46 -5.79
CA PRO A 246 -5.96 -26.47 -6.60
C PRO A 246 -6.03 -26.14 -8.09
N GLY A 247 -4.92 -26.27 -8.82
CA GLY A 247 -4.86 -25.99 -10.26
C GLY A 247 -3.50 -25.54 -10.74
N VAL A 248 -3.46 -25.03 -11.97
CA VAL A 248 -2.27 -24.42 -12.56
C VAL A 248 -2.59 -22.96 -12.86
N PHE A 249 -1.82 -22.06 -12.28
CA PHE A 249 -2.05 -20.62 -12.33
C PHE A 249 -0.86 -19.89 -12.94
N GLU A 250 -1.16 -18.92 -13.78
CA GLU A 250 -0.15 -18.13 -14.47
C GLU A 250 0.06 -16.80 -13.76
N GLY A 251 1.32 -16.42 -13.60
CA GLY A 251 1.73 -15.06 -13.26
C GLY A 251 2.19 -14.36 -14.54
N GLU A 252 1.56 -13.23 -14.85
CA GLU A 252 1.77 -12.49 -16.09
C GLU A 252 2.19 -11.05 -15.80
N LEU A 253 3.09 -10.49 -16.63
CA LEU A 253 3.37 -9.06 -16.65
C LEU A 253 2.33 -8.38 -17.54
N HIS A 254 1.54 -7.50 -16.94
CA HIS A 254 0.34 -6.96 -17.57
C HIS A 254 0.63 -6.05 -18.78
N HIS A 255 1.62 -5.15 -18.67
CA HIS A 255 1.97 -4.24 -19.77
C HIS A 255 2.78 -4.94 -20.85
N ALA A 256 3.67 -5.84 -20.47
CA ALA A 256 4.49 -6.62 -21.40
C ALA A 256 3.71 -7.78 -22.05
N GLY A 257 2.60 -8.23 -21.44
CA GLY A 257 1.69 -9.24 -21.98
C GLY A 257 2.28 -10.64 -22.09
N PHE A 258 3.14 -11.07 -21.16
CA PHE A 258 3.69 -12.41 -21.18
C PHE A 258 3.85 -13.03 -19.80
N GLN A 259 3.75 -14.36 -19.77
CA GLN A 259 3.87 -15.17 -18.58
C GLN A 259 5.32 -15.20 -18.05
N VAL A 260 5.47 -15.02 -16.74
CA VAL A 260 6.75 -15.09 -16.02
C VAL A 260 6.80 -16.21 -14.97
N LEU A 261 5.64 -16.69 -14.53
CA LEU A 261 5.50 -17.64 -13.46
C LEU A 261 4.39 -18.66 -13.78
N SER A 262 4.52 -19.88 -13.27
CA SER A 262 3.46 -20.90 -13.22
C SER A 262 3.45 -21.54 -11.83
N LEU A 263 2.33 -21.44 -11.11
CA LEU A 263 2.09 -22.11 -9.84
C LEU A 263 1.24 -23.37 -10.09
N GLU A 264 1.74 -24.55 -9.70
CA GLU A 264 1.04 -25.83 -9.82
C GLU A 264 0.65 -26.30 -8.42
N VAL A 265 -0.63 -26.10 -8.06
CA VAL A 265 -1.16 -26.39 -6.72
C VAL A 265 -1.90 -27.72 -6.74
N SER A 266 -1.57 -28.63 -5.81
CA SER A 266 -2.16 -29.98 -5.72
C SER A 266 -2.73 -30.33 -4.34
#